data_eef693520b285e0985ae4540aebfbe4d
#
_entry.id   eef693520b285e0985ae4540aebfbe4d
#
_cell.length_a   1.000
_cell.length_b   1.000
_cell.length_c   1.000
_cell.angle_alpha   90.00
_cell.angle_beta   90.00
_cell.angle_gamma   90.00
#
_symmetry.space_group_name_H-M   'P 1'
#
loop_
_entity.id
_entity.type
_entity.pdbx_description
1 polymer ?
#
loop_
_entity_poly.entity_id
_entity_poly.type
_entity_poly.pdbx_seq_one_letter_code
_entity_poly.pdbx_strand_id
1 'polypeptide(L)'
;MMLLVSTPAIGQPAKTQPAPPAPEQTFEVELEALFVKDGLTADQAASRASGASPTVRAAAAQIDIAVAQAEQAELARVPRIGATATYTRLSPLDPFVIGDPSMGGVINFAENTYAVQGQLAIALSDYLLRFPKLIAAARLGTEAARVGKRASEIDASQDARLAYYEWVRSRLQVMVARRQLTQVRGTLGQVRALADAQRVSTADRMRVESQEAQADQIVDQLEKLADLREEQLRLLIGAPANQRLAIGEDVRTAFTAPAPGELDALVATAKQQRLEFRAFDVGILAKEKQLAAEKAALFPRLSAFASADYARPNQRQFPQEDEFSFSWAVGLQLSWTFNDTLVARANNRRIAAETRELKANRESLEQGTRIAVLAAQQAVALAQHALETSAKGLVAAEESYRVRQALLAAQRATAVELVDAETELTRARIAALNARIDLRVASSQLAHALGNDVPKR
;
A
#
# COMPACT_ATOMS: atom_id res chain seq x y z
N MET A 1 102.92 8.45 19.50
CA MET A 1 102.12 7.80 20.54
C MET A 1 100.74 8.48 20.46
N MET A 2 99.86 7.90 19.70
CA MET A 2 98.58 8.53 19.31
C MET A 2 97.45 7.71 19.95
N LEU A 3 96.75 8.29 20.91
CA LEU A 3 95.65 7.67 21.64
C LEU A 3 94.38 7.87 20.81
N LEU A 4 93.76 6.72 20.39
CA LEU A 4 92.46 6.67 19.79
C LEU A 4 91.39 6.68 20.90
N VAL A 5 90.55 7.73 20.90
CA VAL A 5 89.40 7.86 21.79
C VAL A 5 88.17 7.29 21.01
N SER A 6 87.59 6.19 21.48
CA SER A 6 86.36 5.62 20.97
C SER A 6 85.13 6.34 21.57
N THR A 7 84.30 6.96 20.74
CA THR A 7 83.01 7.52 21.12
C THR A 7 81.97 6.45 21.21
N PRO A 8 81.08 6.44 22.23
CA PRO A 8 79.94 5.49 22.27
C PRO A 8 78.78 5.91 21.32
N ALA A 9 78.27 4.99 20.54
CA ALA A 9 77.14 5.20 19.71
C ALA A 9 75.83 5.41 20.54
N ILE A 10 75.21 6.58 20.36
CA ILE A 10 73.90 6.91 20.94
C ILE A 10 72.87 6.12 20.21
N GLY A 11 72.23 5.14 20.87
CA GLY A 11 71.09 4.37 20.34
C GLY A 11 69.93 5.30 20.08
N GLN A 12 69.40 5.22 18.85
CA GLN A 12 68.16 5.89 18.49
C GLN A 12 66.97 5.35 19.34
N PRO A 13 66.09 6.22 19.86
CA PRO A 13 64.88 5.76 20.56
C PRO A 13 63.96 4.98 19.59
N ALA A 14 63.60 3.79 20.00
CA ALA A 14 62.62 2.99 19.29
C ALA A 14 61.33 3.81 19.08
N LYS A 15 60.90 3.99 17.82
CA LYS A 15 59.57 4.57 17.50
C LYS A 15 58.51 3.66 18.13
N THR A 16 57.94 4.12 19.23
CA THR A 16 56.73 3.52 19.80
C THR A 16 55.62 3.59 18.73
N GLN A 17 55.30 2.48 18.14
CA GLN A 17 54.08 2.38 17.33
C GLN A 17 52.89 2.74 18.26
N PRO A 18 51.96 3.61 17.80
CA PRO A 18 50.77 3.88 18.59
C PRO A 18 50.03 2.55 18.82
N ALA A 19 49.64 2.31 20.07
CA ALA A 19 48.85 1.14 20.41
C ALA A 19 47.61 1.10 19.50
N PRO A 20 47.23 -0.07 18.98
CA PRO A 20 46.00 -0.19 18.20
C PRO A 20 44.81 0.34 19.02
N PRO A 21 43.87 1.09 18.44
CA PRO A 21 42.73 1.61 19.17
C PRO A 21 41.96 0.47 19.83
N ALA A 22 41.38 0.74 21.00
CA ALA A 22 40.61 -0.25 21.73
C ALA A 22 39.50 -0.81 20.83
N PRO A 23 39.18 -2.11 20.86
CA PRO A 23 38.22 -2.75 19.95
C PRO A 23 36.81 -2.10 19.94
N GLU A 24 36.40 -1.47 21.02
CA GLU A 24 35.15 -0.73 21.14
C GLU A 24 35.13 0.57 20.32
N GLN A 25 36.23 1.35 20.36
CA GLN A 25 36.35 2.59 19.57
C GLN A 25 36.29 2.31 18.07
N THR A 26 36.82 1.17 17.62
CA THR A 26 36.77 0.75 16.22
C THR A 26 35.35 0.37 15.80
N PHE A 27 34.54 -0.26 16.69
CA PHE A 27 33.17 -0.65 16.40
C PHE A 27 32.26 0.57 16.23
N GLU A 28 32.34 1.54 17.12
CA GLU A 28 31.54 2.76 17.04
C GLU A 28 31.87 3.58 15.78
N VAL A 29 33.12 3.63 15.37
CA VAL A 29 33.57 4.32 14.14
C VAL A 29 33.05 3.61 12.90
N GLU A 30 33.09 2.27 12.84
CA GLU A 30 32.54 1.49 11.75
C GLU A 30 31.00 1.66 11.65
N LEU A 31 30.34 1.71 12.79
CA LEU A 31 28.89 1.93 12.88
C LEU A 31 28.50 3.34 12.42
N GLU A 32 29.29 4.36 12.80
CA GLU A 32 29.07 5.74 12.39
C GLU A 32 29.25 5.92 10.87
N ALA A 33 30.19 5.21 10.27
CA ALA A 33 30.45 5.26 8.84
C ALA A 33 29.29 4.72 7.96
N LEU A 34 28.35 3.94 8.55
CA LEU A 34 27.17 3.47 7.85
C LEU A 34 26.10 4.55 7.68
N PHE A 35 26.10 5.56 8.56
CA PHE A 35 25.09 6.63 8.54
C PHE A 35 25.63 7.84 7.77
N VAL A 36 24.97 8.16 6.66
CA VAL A 36 25.36 9.25 5.76
C VAL A 36 24.38 10.40 5.92
N LYS A 37 24.86 11.61 6.18
CA LYS A 37 24.01 12.79 6.47
C LYS A 37 22.91 13.05 5.43
N ASP A 38 23.18 12.76 4.15
CA ASP A 38 22.24 12.94 3.03
C ASP A 38 21.65 11.59 2.57
N GLY A 39 21.72 10.56 3.39
CA GLY A 39 21.15 9.26 3.10
C GLY A 39 19.62 9.24 3.21
N LEU A 40 19.00 8.14 2.79
CA LEU A 40 17.57 7.92 2.87
C LEU A 40 17.12 7.77 4.33
N THR A 41 16.07 8.52 4.71
CA THR A 41 15.39 8.37 6.02
C THR A 41 14.09 7.58 5.86
N ALA A 42 13.53 7.07 6.96
CA ALA A 42 12.24 6.36 6.97
C ALA A 42 11.10 7.23 6.41
N ASP A 43 11.07 8.52 6.76
CA ASP A 43 10.05 9.46 6.28
C ASP A 43 10.21 9.81 4.80
N GLN A 44 11.44 9.91 4.31
CA GLN A 44 11.70 10.09 2.88
C GLN A 44 11.30 8.83 2.08
N ALA A 45 11.57 7.63 2.60
CA ALA A 45 11.13 6.38 1.99
C ALA A 45 9.59 6.32 1.90
N ALA A 46 8.90 6.66 2.98
CA ALA A 46 7.45 6.74 3.05
C ALA A 46 6.86 7.73 2.02
N SER A 47 7.43 8.93 1.97
CA SER A 47 6.99 9.98 1.02
C SER A 47 7.19 9.58 -0.45
N ARG A 48 8.30 8.91 -0.80
CA ARG A 48 8.55 8.43 -2.16
C ARG A 48 7.59 7.31 -2.52
N ALA A 49 7.34 6.37 -1.62
CA ALA A 49 6.47 5.22 -1.86
C ALA A 49 5.02 5.63 -2.12
N SER A 50 4.49 6.64 -1.43
CA SER A 50 3.13 7.14 -1.67
C SER A 50 2.93 7.63 -3.12
N GLY A 51 3.98 8.15 -3.77
CA GLY A 51 3.93 8.58 -5.18
C GLY A 51 4.26 7.48 -6.18
N ALA A 52 5.09 6.50 -5.81
CA ALA A 52 5.59 5.46 -6.72
C ALA A 52 4.73 4.19 -6.75
N SER A 53 3.96 3.93 -5.70
CA SER A 53 3.24 2.66 -5.49
C SER A 53 2.23 2.35 -6.60
N PRO A 54 2.26 1.13 -7.18
CA PRO A 54 1.24 0.66 -8.11
C PRO A 54 -0.16 0.61 -7.50
N THR A 55 -0.28 0.31 -6.19
CA THR A 55 -1.57 0.27 -5.49
C THR A 55 -2.21 1.66 -5.41
N VAL A 56 -1.41 2.71 -5.17
CA VAL A 56 -1.88 4.11 -5.18
C VAL A 56 -2.31 4.53 -6.59
N ARG A 57 -1.59 4.10 -7.65
CA ARG A 57 -1.99 4.36 -9.04
C ARG A 57 -3.29 3.64 -9.41
N ALA A 58 -3.48 2.40 -8.95
CA ALA A 58 -4.74 1.68 -9.12
C ALA A 58 -5.90 2.39 -8.39
N ALA A 59 -5.67 2.89 -7.17
CA ALA A 59 -6.67 3.67 -6.44
C ALA A 59 -6.96 5.02 -7.11
N ALA A 60 -5.99 5.65 -7.79
CA ALA A 60 -6.22 6.84 -8.59
C ALA A 60 -7.12 6.54 -9.80
N ALA A 61 -6.85 5.45 -10.54
CA ALA A 61 -7.73 5.02 -11.64
C ALA A 61 -9.16 4.69 -11.16
N GLN A 62 -9.30 4.19 -9.92
CA GLN A 62 -10.62 3.97 -9.32
C GLN A 62 -11.39 5.28 -9.10
N ILE A 63 -10.70 6.40 -8.83
CA ILE A 63 -11.33 7.72 -8.78
C ILE A 63 -11.85 8.11 -10.17
N ASP A 64 -11.05 7.90 -11.22
CA ASP A 64 -11.47 8.24 -12.60
C ASP A 64 -12.70 7.43 -13.02
N ILE A 65 -12.77 6.14 -12.65
CA ILE A 65 -13.95 5.29 -12.85
C ILE A 65 -15.16 5.89 -12.12
N ALA A 66 -15.00 6.27 -10.85
CA ALA A 66 -16.09 6.82 -10.06
C ALA A 66 -16.55 8.21 -10.57
N VAL A 67 -15.63 9.03 -11.08
CA VAL A 67 -15.95 10.31 -11.74
C VAL A 67 -16.77 10.06 -13.01
N ALA A 68 -16.32 9.14 -13.87
CA ALA A 68 -17.05 8.80 -15.09
C ALA A 68 -18.46 8.24 -14.80
N GLN A 69 -18.61 7.46 -13.73
CA GLN A 69 -19.93 6.99 -13.26
C GLN A 69 -20.81 8.15 -12.78
N ALA A 70 -20.23 9.15 -12.11
CA ALA A 70 -20.96 10.34 -11.69
C ALA A 70 -21.38 11.18 -12.89
N GLU A 71 -20.54 11.35 -13.90
CA GLU A 71 -20.88 11.99 -15.17
C GLU A 71 -22.00 11.25 -15.91
N GLN A 72 -21.94 9.91 -15.98
CA GLN A 72 -23.01 9.09 -16.55
C GLN A 72 -24.35 9.32 -15.83
N ALA A 73 -24.31 9.40 -14.48
CA ALA A 73 -25.52 9.69 -13.70
C ALA A 73 -26.07 11.11 -13.98
N GLU A 74 -25.19 12.07 -14.19
CA GLU A 74 -25.58 13.45 -14.56
C GLU A 74 -26.12 13.52 -15.99
N LEU A 75 -25.50 12.83 -16.94
CA LEU A 75 -25.95 12.76 -18.33
C LEU A 75 -27.26 11.98 -18.49
N ALA A 76 -27.64 11.12 -17.54
CA ALA A 76 -28.94 10.46 -17.55
C ALA A 76 -30.13 11.46 -17.52
N ARG A 77 -29.91 12.72 -17.12
CA ARG A 77 -30.91 13.79 -17.20
C ARG A 77 -31.10 14.36 -18.59
N VAL A 78 -30.12 14.19 -19.49
CA VAL A 78 -30.21 14.74 -20.84
C VAL A 78 -31.32 14.04 -21.58
N PRO A 79 -32.25 14.78 -22.22
CA PRO A 79 -33.30 14.19 -23.02
C PRO A 79 -32.74 13.25 -24.08
N ARG A 80 -33.40 12.13 -24.31
CA ARG A 80 -33.03 11.19 -25.38
C ARG A 80 -33.51 11.73 -26.71
N ILE A 81 -32.58 12.03 -27.61
CA ILE A 81 -32.85 12.43 -28.98
C ILE A 81 -32.35 11.29 -29.86
N GLY A 82 -33.25 10.77 -30.70
CA GLY A 82 -32.93 9.71 -31.65
C GLY A 82 -33.40 10.10 -33.04
N ALA A 83 -32.71 9.63 -34.08
CA ALA A 83 -33.14 9.70 -35.46
C ALA A 83 -33.04 8.29 -36.05
N THR A 84 -34.07 7.89 -36.78
CA THR A 84 -34.14 6.57 -37.44
C THR A 84 -34.59 6.77 -38.89
N ALA A 85 -33.85 6.18 -39.82
CA ALA A 85 -34.25 6.10 -41.24
C ALA A 85 -34.60 4.62 -41.55
N THR A 86 -35.78 4.39 -42.09
CA THR A 86 -36.27 3.05 -42.35
C THR A 86 -36.75 2.97 -43.81
N TYR A 87 -36.35 1.92 -44.50
CA TYR A 87 -36.96 1.46 -45.74
C TYR A 87 -37.58 0.10 -45.48
N THR A 88 -38.86 -0.05 -45.86
CA THR A 88 -39.56 -1.33 -45.72
C THR A 88 -40.24 -1.65 -47.05
N ARG A 89 -39.99 -2.85 -47.57
CA ARG A 89 -40.82 -3.42 -48.64
C ARG A 89 -41.87 -4.31 -48.03
N LEU A 90 -43.11 -4.00 -48.36
CA LEU A 90 -44.28 -4.77 -47.94
C LEU A 90 -44.70 -5.76 -49.04
N SER A 91 -45.38 -6.82 -48.69
CA SER A 91 -45.99 -7.74 -49.65
C SER A 91 -47.08 -7.01 -50.43
N PRO A 92 -47.23 -7.28 -51.76
CA PRO A 92 -48.31 -6.70 -52.51
C PRO A 92 -49.69 -7.17 -51.94
N LEU A 93 -50.58 -6.20 -51.87
CA LEU A 93 -52.00 -6.47 -51.50
C LEU A 93 -52.89 -6.04 -52.66
N ASP A 94 -54.00 -6.75 -52.86
CA ASP A 94 -54.97 -6.38 -53.84
C ASP A 94 -55.56 -5.01 -53.53
N PRO A 95 -55.80 -4.14 -54.55
CA PRO A 95 -56.44 -2.85 -54.36
C PRO A 95 -57.82 -2.97 -53.72
N PHE A 96 -58.11 -2.09 -52.75
CA PHE A 96 -59.40 -2.04 -52.12
C PHE A 96 -60.31 -1.03 -52.81
N VAL A 97 -61.45 -1.48 -53.29
CA VAL A 97 -62.43 -0.63 -54.00
C VAL A 97 -63.57 -0.20 -53.07
N ILE A 98 -63.76 1.12 -52.93
CA ILE A 98 -64.87 1.68 -52.14
C ILE A 98 -66.04 2.07 -53.03
N GLY A 99 -67.22 1.43 -52.85
CA GLY A 99 -68.41 1.71 -53.61
C GLY A 99 -68.57 0.85 -54.87
N ASP A 100 -69.30 1.39 -55.84
CA ASP A 100 -69.52 0.70 -57.10
C ASP A 100 -68.21 0.63 -57.91
N PRO A 101 -67.80 -0.54 -58.46
CA PRO A 101 -66.55 -0.70 -59.21
C PRO A 101 -66.44 0.26 -60.43
N SER A 102 -67.50 0.83 -60.92
CA SER A 102 -67.54 1.75 -62.07
C SER A 102 -67.42 3.24 -61.65
N MET A 103 -67.68 3.60 -60.38
CA MET A 103 -67.70 4.98 -59.85
C MET A 103 -67.03 5.11 -58.51
N GLY A 104 -66.49 4.03 -57.94
CA GLY A 104 -65.87 4.00 -56.66
C GLY A 104 -64.37 4.39 -56.70
N GLY A 105 -63.87 4.84 -55.54
CA GLY A 105 -62.45 5.14 -55.38
C GLY A 105 -61.63 3.84 -55.17
N VAL A 106 -60.50 3.71 -55.86
CA VAL A 106 -59.59 2.58 -55.69
C VAL A 106 -58.47 3.03 -54.74
N ILE A 107 -58.30 2.32 -53.66
CA ILE A 107 -57.16 2.54 -52.73
C ILE A 107 -56.04 1.55 -53.06
N ASN A 108 -54.94 2.03 -53.56
CA ASN A 108 -53.73 1.25 -53.78
C ASN A 108 -52.84 1.25 -52.48
N PHE A 109 -52.37 0.08 -52.14
CA PHE A 109 -51.45 -0.06 -51.02
C PHE A 109 -50.02 0.11 -51.49
N ALA A 110 -49.25 0.94 -50.77
CA ALA A 110 -47.84 1.14 -51.09
C ALA A 110 -47.03 -0.11 -50.71
N GLU A 111 -46.30 -0.65 -51.68
CA GLU A 111 -45.35 -1.76 -51.44
C GLU A 111 -44.05 -1.30 -50.85
N ASN A 112 -43.66 -0.06 -51.06
CA ASN A 112 -42.43 0.51 -50.55
C ASN A 112 -42.74 1.66 -49.60
N THR A 113 -42.15 1.64 -48.41
CA THR A 113 -42.27 2.71 -47.42
C THR A 113 -40.92 3.24 -47.05
N TYR A 114 -40.78 4.54 -47.02
CA TYR A 114 -39.60 5.26 -46.62
C TYR A 114 -39.96 6.18 -45.47
N ALA A 115 -39.20 6.14 -44.38
CA ALA A 115 -39.47 7.01 -43.23
C ALA A 115 -38.16 7.51 -42.62
N VAL A 116 -38.07 8.80 -42.35
CA VAL A 116 -37.06 9.41 -41.49
C VAL A 116 -37.80 9.96 -40.28
N GLN A 117 -37.53 9.41 -39.12
CA GLN A 117 -38.20 9.72 -37.87
C GLN A 117 -37.23 10.32 -36.86
N GLY A 118 -37.52 11.50 -36.32
CA GLY A 118 -36.85 12.10 -35.16
C GLY A 118 -37.70 11.88 -33.90
N GLN A 119 -37.09 11.47 -32.79
CA GLN A 119 -37.75 11.30 -31.50
C GLN A 119 -37.03 12.03 -30.38
N LEU A 120 -37.79 12.71 -29.53
CA LEU A 120 -37.35 13.32 -28.28
C LEU A 120 -38.16 12.68 -27.14
N ALA A 121 -37.47 12.15 -26.10
CA ALA A 121 -38.12 11.59 -24.93
C ALA A 121 -37.52 12.12 -23.63
N ILE A 122 -38.37 12.54 -22.70
CA ILE A 122 -38.01 13.10 -21.39
C ILE A 122 -38.77 12.35 -20.30
N ALA A 123 -38.07 11.68 -19.39
CA ALA A 123 -38.68 10.97 -18.25
C ALA A 123 -38.96 11.95 -17.10
N LEU A 124 -40.11 12.64 -17.14
CA LEU A 124 -40.46 13.71 -16.19
C LEU A 124 -40.44 13.26 -14.73
N SER A 125 -40.97 12.06 -14.42
CA SER A 125 -40.98 11.52 -13.06
C SER A 125 -39.59 11.28 -12.50
N ASP A 126 -38.62 10.92 -13.37
CA ASP A 126 -37.24 10.61 -12.94
C ASP A 126 -36.48 11.85 -12.48
N TYR A 127 -36.83 13.05 -13.01
CA TYR A 127 -36.25 14.32 -12.57
C TYR A 127 -36.57 14.63 -11.10
N LEU A 128 -37.72 14.21 -10.60
CA LEU A 128 -38.13 14.46 -9.22
C LEU A 128 -37.76 13.30 -8.28
N LEU A 129 -37.88 12.06 -8.75
CA LEU A 129 -37.84 10.88 -7.88
C LEU A 129 -36.50 10.14 -7.92
N ARG A 130 -35.86 10.07 -9.10
CA ARG A 130 -34.70 9.18 -9.33
C ARG A 130 -33.39 9.92 -9.50
N PHE A 131 -33.29 10.84 -10.44
CA PHE A 131 -32.04 11.48 -10.84
C PHE A 131 -31.32 12.20 -9.68
N PRO A 132 -31.97 12.99 -8.82
CA PRO A 132 -31.28 13.67 -7.72
C PRO A 132 -30.60 12.68 -6.76
N LYS A 133 -31.25 11.54 -6.48
CA LYS A 133 -30.73 10.52 -5.58
C LYS A 133 -29.63 9.68 -6.25
N LEU A 134 -29.76 9.39 -7.54
CA LEU A 134 -28.75 8.66 -8.31
C LEU A 134 -27.46 9.47 -8.42
N ILE A 135 -27.55 10.76 -8.75
CA ILE A 135 -26.41 11.68 -8.82
C ILE A 135 -25.75 11.82 -7.46
N ALA A 136 -26.55 11.98 -6.39
CA ALA A 136 -26.03 12.04 -5.04
C ALA A 136 -25.29 10.74 -4.65
N ALA A 137 -25.81 9.57 -5.01
CA ALA A 137 -25.15 8.30 -4.79
C ALA A 137 -23.81 8.21 -5.53
N ALA A 138 -23.77 8.61 -6.80
CA ALA A 138 -22.58 8.57 -7.63
C ALA A 138 -21.50 9.56 -7.12
N ARG A 139 -21.87 10.78 -6.70
CA ARG A 139 -20.95 11.74 -6.09
C ARG A 139 -20.36 11.24 -4.77
N LEU A 140 -21.16 10.60 -3.92
CA LEU A 140 -20.68 9.95 -2.71
C LEU A 140 -19.74 8.78 -3.05
N GLY A 141 -20.01 8.01 -4.12
CA GLY A 141 -19.09 7.00 -4.64
C GLY A 141 -17.73 7.59 -5.02
N THR A 142 -17.71 8.75 -5.69
CA THR A 142 -16.46 9.47 -6.00
C THR A 142 -15.74 9.95 -4.73
N GLU A 143 -16.46 10.42 -3.71
CA GLU A 143 -15.85 10.79 -2.43
C GLU A 143 -15.25 9.56 -1.74
N ALA A 144 -15.96 8.44 -1.69
CA ALA A 144 -15.44 7.19 -1.12
C ALA A 144 -14.15 6.74 -1.83
N ALA A 145 -14.09 6.80 -3.16
CA ALA A 145 -12.90 6.48 -3.94
C ALA A 145 -11.71 7.42 -3.61
N ARG A 146 -11.96 8.72 -3.43
CA ARG A 146 -10.92 9.70 -3.03
C ARG A 146 -10.37 9.41 -1.63
N VAL A 147 -11.24 9.08 -0.69
CA VAL A 147 -10.83 8.70 0.68
C VAL A 147 -10.04 7.39 0.62
N GLY A 148 -10.50 6.41 -0.17
CA GLY A 148 -9.80 5.14 -0.38
C GLY A 148 -8.40 5.32 -0.96
N LYS A 149 -8.21 6.22 -1.95
CA LYS A 149 -6.87 6.54 -2.46
C LYS A 149 -5.94 7.07 -1.37
N ARG A 150 -6.43 7.98 -0.51
CA ARG A 150 -5.62 8.49 0.61
C ARG A 150 -5.25 7.39 1.61
N ALA A 151 -6.16 6.47 1.91
CA ALA A 151 -5.85 5.31 2.74
C ALA A 151 -4.72 4.49 2.10
N SER A 152 -4.80 4.19 0.80
CA SER A 152 -3.73 3.48 0.08
C SER A 152 -2.39 4.22 0.06
N GLU A 153 -2.38 5.56 0.04
CA GLU A 153 -1.16 6.37 0.16
C GLU A 153 -0.49 6.20 1.54
N ILE A 154 -1.30 6.15 2.61
CA ILE A 154 -0.83 5.95 3.98
C ILE A 154 -0.29 4.53 4.15
N ASP A 155 -1.01 3.52 3.67
CA ASP A 155 -0.58 2.12 3.71
C ASP A 155 0.75 1.93 2.97
N ALA A 156 0.88 2.47 1.75
CA ALA A 156 2.13 2.41 0.99
C ALA A 156 3.29 3.14 1.71
N SER A 157 3.00 4.24 2.40
CA SER A 157 3.98 4.96 3.21
C SER A 157 4.44 4.14 4.40
N GLN A 158 3.52 3.47 5.08
CA GLN A 158 3.83 2.60 6.22
C GLN A 158 4.64 1.37 5.79
N ASP A 159 4.26 0.73 4.69
CA ASP A 159 5.01 -0.42 4.14
C ASP A 159 6.46 -0.03 3.82
N ALA A 160 6.66 1.15 3.25
CA ALA A 160 8.01 1.64 2.96
C ALA A 160 8.82 1.98 4.21
N ARG A 161 8.21 2.51 5.28
CA ARG A 161 8.88 2.70 6.57
C ARG A 161 9.34 1.38 7.17
N LEU A 162 8.48 0.38 7.18
CA LEU A 162 8.81 -0.94 7.68
C LEU A 162 9.93 -1.58 6.85
N ALA A 163 9.84 -1.52 5.52
CA ALA A 163 10.87 -2.03 4.62
C ALA A 163 12.21 -1.29 4.80
N TYR A 164 12.19 0.02 5.06
CA TYR A 164 13.37 0.81 5.38
C TYR A 164 14.06 0.30 6.65
N TYR A 165 13.32 0.10 7.74
CA TYR A 165 13.91 -0.38 8.99
C TYR A 165 14.41 -1.83 8.87
N GLU A 166 13.76 -2.69 8.10
CA GLU A 166 14.25 -4.04 7.81
C GLU A 166 15.54 -4.03 6.96
N TRP A 167 15.65 -3.11 6.00
CA TRP A 167 16.89 -2.91 5.25
C TRP A 167 18.01 -2.40 6.15
N VAL A 168 17.76 -1.37 6.98
CA VAL A 168 18.73 -0.88 7.96
C VAL A 168 19.21 -1.99 8.89
N ARG A 169 18.28 -2.81 9.41
CA ARG A 169 18.58 -3.97 10.25
C ARG A 169 19.55 -4.92 9.58
N SER A 170 19.24 -5.30 8.34
CA SER A 170 20.07 -6.24 7.57
C SER A 170 21.49 -5.69 7.32
N ARG A 171 21.63 -4.40 7.01
CA ARG A 171 22.93 -3.73 6.83
C ARG A 171 23.76 -3.71 8.12
N LEU A 172 23.12 -3.44 9.26
CA LEU A 172 23.78 -3.48 10.57
C LEU A 172 24.21 -4.89 10.95
N GLN A 173 23.41 -5.90 10.67
CA GLN A 173 23.75 -7.30 10.90
C GLN A 173 24.97 -7.74 10.07
N VAL A 174 25.03 -7.33 8.80
CA VAL A 174 26.22 -7.57 7.95
C VAL A 174 27.48 -6.97 8.56
N MET A 175 27.41 -5.72 9.03
CA MET A 175 28.56 -5.06 9.67
C MET A 175 29.05 -5.81 10.91
N VAL A 176 28.10 -6.22 11.79
CA VAL A 176 28.45 -6.97 13.00
C VAL A 176 29.04 -8.33 12.66
N ALA A 177 28.46 -9.06 11.66
CA ALA A 177 28.95 -10.36 11.23
C ALA A 177 30.38 -10.29 10.61
N ARG A 178 30.64 -9.27 9.76
CA ARG A 178 32.00 -9.05 9.21
C ARG A 178 33.02 -8.78 10.31
N ARG A 179 32.63 -8.02 11.33
CA ARG A 179 33.47 -7.79 12.48
C ARG A 179 33.79 -9.09 13.25
N GLN A 180 32.74 -9.91 13.50
CA GLN A 180 32.94 -11.21 14.12
C GLN A 180 33.92 -12.07 13.31
N LEU A 181 33.74 -12.17 11.99
CA LEU A 181 34.64 -12.90 11.12
C LEU A 181 36.09 -12.41 11.24
N THR A 182 36.31 -11.07 11.29
CA THR A 182 37.62 -10.47 11.47
C THR A 182 38.22 -10.87 12.82
N GLN A 183 37.46 -10.87 13.90
CA GLN A 183 37.89 -11.27 15.23
C GLN A 183 38.29 -12.75 15.28
N VAL A 184 37.40 -13.64 14.76
CA VAL A 184 37.66 -15.08 14.72
C VAL A 184 38.90 -15.40 13.87
N ARG A 185 39.11 -14.70 12.74
CA ARG A 185 40.33 -14.83 11.92
C ARG A 185 41.60 -14.42 12.70
N GLY A 186 41.51 -13.35 13.50
CA GLY A 186 42.59 -12.93 14.40
C GLY A 186 42.89 -14.01 15.45
N THR A 187 41.87 -14.55 16.11
CA THR A 187 42.02 -15.61 17.11
C THR A 187 42.56 -16.90 16.46
N LEU A 188 42.12 -17.26 15.25
CA LEU A 188 42.68 -18.41 14.52
C LEU A 188 44.17 -18.24 14.22
N GLY A 189 44.59 -17.03 13.83
CA GLY A 189 46.02 -16.74 13.63
C GLY A 189 46.87 -16.97 14.90
N GLN A 190 46.35 -16.55 16.06
CA GLN A 190 47.03 -16.78 17.36
C GLN A 190 47.03 -18.30 17.70
N VAL A 191 45.92 -18.99 17.52
CA VAL A 191 45.79 -20.44 17.79
C VAL A 191 46.72 -21.27 16.90
N ARG A 192 46.87 -20.93 15.62
CA ARG A 192 47.82 -21.57 14.71
C ARG A 192 49.25 -21.41 15.20
N ALA A 193 49.69 -20.18 15.58
CA ALA A 193 51.02 -19.96 16.11
C ALA A 193 51.27 -20.73 17.41
N LEU A 194 50.28 -20.83 18.29
CA LEU A 194 50.39 -21.65 19.53
C LEU A 194 50.38 -23.15 19.25
N ALA A 195 49.66 -23.63 18.25
CA ALA A 195 49.66 -25.02 17.86
C ALA A 195 51.01 -25.45 17.25
N ASP A 196 51.61 -24.62 16.42
CA ASP A 196 52.95 -24.81 15.86
C ASP A 196 54.02 -24.89 16.94
N ALA A 197 53.82 -24.12 18.03
CA ALA A 197 54.67 -24.19 19.24
C ALA A 197 54.28 -25.35 20.19
N GLN A 198 53.37 -26.25 19.79
CA GLN A 198 52.84 -27.38 20.58
C GLN A 198 52.19 -26.98 21.92
N ARG A 199 51.66 -25.75 22.02
CA ARG A 199 51.00 -25.21 23.24
C ARG A 199 49.51 -25.36 23.24
N VAL A 200 48.89 -25.72 22.10
CA VAL A 200 47.42 -25.89 21.92
C VAL A 200 47.17 -27.20 21.17
N SER A 201 46.10 -27.88 21.52
CA SER A 201 45.74 -29.13 20.87
C SER A 201 45.30 -28.94 19.42
N THR A 202 45.51 -29.98 18.57
CA THR A 202 44.98 -30.03 17.20
C THR A 202 43.46 -29.89 17.20
N ALA A 203 42.78 -30.46 18.22
CA ALA A 203 41.32 -30.37 18.34
C ALA A 203 40.85 -28.95 18.56
N ASP A 204 41.50 -28.16 19.38
CA ASP A 204 41.16 -26.75 19.62
C ASP A 204 41.39 -25.91 18.35
N ARG A 205 42.48 -26.16 17.60
CA ARG A 205 42.72 -25.52 16.30
C ARG A 205 41.60 -25.82 15.33
N MET A 206 41.23 -27.10 15.16
CA MET A 206 40.14 -27.52 14.26
C MET A 206 38.81 -26.92 14.64
N ARG A 207 38.52 -26.74 15.94
CA ARG A 207 37.31 -26.06 16.42
C ARG A 207 37.24 -24.62 15.99
N VAL A 208 38.33 -23.84 16.12
CA VAL A 208 38.40 -22.45 15.72
C VAL A 208 38.35 -22.32 14.19
N GLU A 209 38.97 -23.24 13.42
CA GLU A 209 38.84 -23.30 11.96
C GLU A 209 37.38 -23.53 11.53
N SER A 210 36.63 -24.42 12.22
CA SER A 210 35.21 -24.64 11.98
C SER A 210 34.36 -23.40 12.27
N GLN A 211 34.69 -22.66 13.33
CA GLN A 211 33.99 -21.42 13.68
C GLN A 211 34.28 -20.30 12.67
N GLU A 212 35.52 -20.20 12.15
CA GLU A 212 35.84 -19.27 11.06
C GLU A 212 34.98 -19.55 9.82
N ALA A 213 34.90 -20.83 9.39
CA ALA A 213 34.10 -21.20 8.25
C ALA A 213 32.59 -20.91 8.45
N GLN A 214 32.06 -21.13 9.67
CA GLN A 214 30.68 -20.76 10.00
C GLN A 214 30.46 -19.26 9.97
N ALA A 215 31.38 -18.46 10.51
CA ALA A 215 31.29 -17.01 10.49
C ALA A 215 31.33 -16.46 9.06
N ASP A 216 32.19 -17.02 8.20
CA ASP A 216 32.26 -16.63 6.77
C ASP A 216 30.95 -16.94 6.04
N GLN A 217 30.36 -18.12 6.26
CA GLN A 217 29.05 -18.49 5.73
C GLN A 217 27.94 -17.53 6.20
N ILE A 218 27.94 -17.14 7.48
CA ILE A 218 26.96 -16.18 8.02
C ILE A 218 27.07 -14.82 7.34
N VAL A 219 28.30 -14.34 7.09
CA VAL A 219 28.52 -13.08 6.36
C VAL A 219 27.91 -13.15 4.97
N ASP A 220 28.18 -14.21 4.18
CA ASP A 220 27.61 -14.35 2.83
C ASP A 220 26.08 -14.38 2.87
N GLN A 221 25.48 -15.12 3.79
CA GLN A 221 24.01 -15.19 3.95
C GLN A 221 23.41 -13.82 4.26
N LEU A 222 24.00 -13.06 5.19
CA LEU A 222 23.51 -11.74 5.58
C LEU A 222 23.72 -10.70 4.49
N GLU A 223 24.80 -10.78 3.71
CA GLU A 223 25.02 -9.91 2.54
C GLU A 223 23.92 -10.11 1.49
N LYS A 224 23.62 -11.36 1.15
CA LYS A 224 22.53 -11.66 0.21
C LYS A 224 21.17 -11.21 0.72
N LEU A 225 20.93 -11.35 2.03
CA LEU A 225 19.70 -10.85 2.64
C LEU A 225 19.63 -9.31 2.58
N ALA A 226 20.75 -8.62 2.85
CA ALA A 226 20.79 -7.17 2.78
C ALA A 226 20.57 -6.65 1.36
N ASP A 227 21.15 -7.30 0.34
CA ASP A 227 20.92 -6.98 -1.07
C ASP A 227 19.43 -7.17 -1.45
N LEU A 228 18.81 -8.27 -0.99
CA LEU A 228 17.39 -8.52 -1.20
C LEU A 228 16.50 -7.44 -0.56
N ARG A 229 16.79 -7.06 0.69
CA ARG A 229 16.04 -6.01 1.39
C ARG A 229 16.20 -4.63 0.75
N GLU A 230 17.41 -4.33 0.25
CA GLU A 230 17.67 -3.10 -0.50
C GLU A 230 16.83 -3.07 -1.79
N GLU A 231 16.77 -4.18 -2.54
CA GLU A 231 15.97 -4.28 -3.75
C GLU A 231 14.47 -4.15 -3.47
N GLN A 232 13.97 -4.80 -2.41
CA GLN A 232 12.58 -4.66 -1.97
C GLN A 232 12.23 -3.20 -1.66
N LEU A 233 13.08 -2.52 -0.90
CA LEU A 233 12.89 -1.10 -0.58
C LEU A 233 12.94 -0.24 -1.86
N ARG A 234 13.91 -0.50 -2.76
CA ARG A 234 14.06 0.23 -4.03
C ARG A 234 12.82 0.15 -4.90
N LEU A 235 12.21 -1.03 -5.00
CA LEU A 235 10.95 -1.23 -5.73
C LEU A 235 9.80 -0.46 -5.07
N LEU A 236 9.68 -0.48 -3.75
CA LEU A 236 8.62 0.23 -3.03
C LEU A 236 8.70 1.76 -3.21
N ILE A 237 9.92 2.33 -3.18
CA ILE A 237 10.12 3.78 -3.31
C ILE A 237 10.27 4.24 -4.77
N GLY A 238 10.19 3.32 -5.74
CA GLY A 238 10.34 3.64 -7.17
C GLY A 238 11.73 4.15 -7.56
N ALA A 239 12.79 3.76 -6.83
CA ALA A 239 14.14 4.18 -7.14
C ALA A 239 14.74 3.37 -8.32
N PRO A 240 15.62 3.98 -9.16
CA PRO A 240 16.28 3.28 -10.24
C PRO A 240 17.12 2.08 -9.78
N ALA A 241 17.17 1.00 -10.56
CA ALA A 241 17.87 -0.24 -10.22
C ALA A 241 19.39 -0.05 -9.96
N ASN A 242 20.01 0.96 -10.56
CA ASN A 242 21.43 1.26 -10.40
C ASN A 242 21.76 2.21 -9.23
N GLN A 243 20.73 2.72 -8.52
CA GLN A 243 20.94 3.63 -7.40
C GLN A 243 21.26 2.82 -6.14
N ARG A 244 22.46 2.97 -5.59
CA ARG A 244 22.77 2.47 -4.23
C ARG A 244 22.12 3.36 -3.20
N LEU A 245 21.49 2.74 -2.21
CA LEU A 245 20.85 3.44 -1.11
C LEU A 245 21.88 3.62 0.01
N ALA A 246 21.88 4.80 0.66
CA ALA A 246 22.65 5.08 1.86
C ALA A 246 21.69 5.36 3.03
N ILE A 247 22.07 4.94 4.23
CA ILE A 247 21.25 5.10 5.44
C ILE A 247 21.42 6.53 5.96
N GLY A 248 20.33 7.29 6.03
CA GLY A 248 20.33 8.68 6.51
C GLY A 248 19.92 8.86 7.96
N GLU A 249 19.32 7.84 8.58
CA GLU A 249 18.82 7.90 9.95
C GLU A 249 19.74 7.10 10.89
N ASP A 250 20.37 7.79 11.85
CA ASP A 250 21.16 7.13 12.89
C ASP A 250 20.22 6.51 13.95
N VAL A 251 20.11 5.19 13.92
CA VAL A 251 19.25 4.43 14.85
C VAL A 251 19.79 4.45 16.30
N ARG A 252 21.01 4.94 16.55
CA ARG A 252 21.58 5.09 17.90
C ARG A 252 20.97 6.27 18.65
N THR A 253 20.49 7.29 17.91
CA THR A 253 19.88 8.46 18.53
C THR A 253 18.70 8.04 19.43
N ALA A 254 18.63 8.68 20.60
CA ALA A 254 17.58 8.39 21.57
C ALA A 254 16.19 8.62 20.92
N PHE A 255 15.36 7.62 20.97
CA PHE A 255 13.98 7.66 20.50
C PHE A 255 13.05 7.42 21.67
N THR A 256 12.14 8.37 21.92
CA THR A 256 11.14 8.25 22.97
C THR A 256 9.83 7.82 22.34
N ALA A 257 9.40 6.60 22.65
CA ALA A 257 8.10 6.14 22.22
C ALA A 257 6.98 6.88 22.98
N PRO A 258 5.82 7.12 22.36
CA PRO A 258 4.68 7.68 23.06
C PRO A 258 4.25 6.78 24.22
N ALA A 259 3.87 7.39 25.36
CA ALA A 259 3.36 6.64 26.51
C ALA A 259 2.09 5.87 26.10
N PRO A 260 1.97 4.60 26.50
CA PRO A 260 0.78 3.82 26.20
C PRO A 260 -0.44 4.42 26.93
N GLY A 261 -1.49 4.79 26.16
CA GLY A 261 -2.77 5.24 26.70
C GLY A 261 -3.68 4.05 27.07
N GLU A 262 -4.86 4.35 27.57
CA GLU A 262 -5.89 3.33 27.79
C GLU A 262 -6.39 2.79 26.45
N LEU A 263 -6.57 1.46 26.33
CA LEU A 263 -6.93 0.79 25.08
C LEU A 263 -8.20 1.35 24.45
N ASP A 264 -9.26 1.54 25.25
CA ASP A 264 -10.54 2.01 24.72
C ASP A 264 -10.46 3.45 24.19
N ALA A 265 -9.65 4.31 24.80
CA ALA A 265 -9.38 5.66 24.31
C ALA A 265 -8.57 5.63 22.99
N LEU A 266 -7.59 4.74 22.89
CA LEU A 266 -6.81 4.53 21.67
C LEU A 266 -7.68 4.01 20.51
N VAL A 267 -8.55 3.06 20.77
CA VAL A 267 -9.51 2.52 19.79
C VAL A 267 -10.51 3.61 19.36
N ALA A 268 -10.99 4.44 20.28
CA ALA A 268 -11.86 5.57 19.94
C ALA A 268 -11.15 6.58 19.02
N THR A 269 -9.87 6.86 19.29
CA THR A 269 -9.03 7.71 18.43
C THR A 269 -8.87 7.10 17.03
N ALA A 270 -8.56 5.81 16.95
CA ALA A 270 -8.40 5.10 15.69
C ALA A 270 -9.68 5.15 14.84
N LYS A 271 -10.86 4.94 15.44
CA LYS A 271 -12.15 5.04 14.74
C LYS A 271 -12.41 6.43 14.14
N GLN A 272 -11.91 7.48 14.78
CA GLN A 272 -12.10 8.85 14.30
C GLN A 272 -11.08 9.26 13.24
N GLN A 273 -9.85 8.74 13.31
CA GLN A 273 -8.75 9.23 12.48
C GLN A 273 -8.50 8.36 11.24
N ARG A 274 -8.73 7.05 11.32
CA ARG A 274 -8.49 6.14 10.20
C ARG A 274 -9.46 6.39 9.06
N LEU A 275 -8.89 6.59 7.87
CA LEU A 275 -9.64 6.93 6.66
C LEU A 275 -10.53 5.79 6.16
N GLU A 276 -10.20 4.53 6.48
CA GLU A 276 -10.99 3.37 6.08
C GLU A 276 -12.41 3.40 6.68
N PHE A 277 -12.57 3.84 7.95
CA PHE A 277 -13.89 4.03 8.53
C PHE A 277 -14.69 5.06 7.76
N ARG A 278 -14.07 6.19 7.43
CA ARG A 278 -14.70 7.23 6.63
C ARG A 278 -15.09 6.72 5.23
N ALA A 279 -14.25 5.92 4.59
CA ALA A 279 -14.54 5.33 3.28
C ALA A 279 -15.78 4.42 3.36
N PHE A 280 -15.89 3.58 4.39
CA PHE A 280 -17.09 2.76 4.64
C PHE A 280 -18.33 3.59 4.91
N ASP A 281 -18.25 4.63 5.75
CA ASP A 281 -19.39 5.48 6.09
C ASP A 281 -19.93 6.19 4.85
N VAL A 282 -19.06 6.76 4.01
CA VAL A 282 -19.43 7.40 2.75
C VAL A 282 -19.98 6.37 1.76
N GLY A 283 -19.38 5.18 1.67
CA GLY A 283 -19.83 4.08 0.81
C GLY A 283 -21.24 3.57 1.19
N ILE A 284 -21.53 3.45 2.49
CA ILE A 284 -22.84 3.07 3.00
C ILE A 284 -23.88 4.14 2.61
N LEU A 285 -23.58 5.43 2.80
CA LEU A 285 -24.44 6.53 2.39
C LEU A 285 -24.71 6.52 0.88
N ALA A 286 -23.70 6.22 0.06
CA ALA A 286 -23.84 6.09 -1.39
C ALA A 286 -24.84 4.98 -1.73
N LYS A 287 -24.73 3.81 -1.11
CA LYS A 287 -25.67 2.69 -1.32
C LYS A 287 -27.09 2.99 -0.84
N GLU A 288 -27.25 3.71 0.27
CA GLU A 288 -28.56 4.15 0.77
C GLU A 288 -29.22 5.14 -0.20
N LYS A 289 -28.47 6.07 -0.80
CA LYS A 289 -28.97 6.97 -1.87
C LYS A 289 -29.31 6.19 -3.14
N GLN A 290 -28.49 5.20 -3.53
CA GLN A 290 -28.76 4.33 -4.65
C GLN A 290 -30.07 3.54 -4.44
N LEU A 291 -30.27 2.97 -3.25
CA LEU A 291 -31.51 2.27 -2.89
C LEU A 291 -32.71 3.21 -2.98
N ALA A 292 -32.57 4.44 -2.49
CA ALA A 292 -33.64 5.43 -2.56
C ALA A 292 -33.95 5.87 -4.01
N ALA A 293 -32.97 5.84 -4.92
CA ALA A 293 -33.17 6.09 -6.34
C ALA A 293 -33.91 4.90 -7.02
N GLU A 294 -33.49 3.66 -6.72
CA GLU A 294 -34.11 2.46 -7.34
C GLU A 294 -35.54 2.19 -6.83
N LYS A 295 -35.90 2.67 -5.63
CA LYS A 295 -37.30 2.64 -5.18
C LYS A 295 -38.26 3.41 -6.09
N ALA A 296 -37.77 4.40 -6.84
CA ALA A 296 -38.57 5.14 -7.83
C ALA A 296 -39.10 4.22 -8.95
N ALA A 297 -38.39 3.14 -9.28
CA ALA A 297 -38.82 2.16 -10.29
C ALA A 297 -40.07 1.32 -9.89
N LEU A 298 -40.54 1.43 -8.63
CA LEU A 298 -41.78 0.80 -8.18
C LEU A 298 -43.03 1.58 -8.60
N PHE A 299 -42.87 2.84 -9.01
CA PHE A 299 -43.97 3.71 -9.37
C PHE A 299 -44.11 3.86 -10.88
N PRO A 300 -45.34 4.21 -11.39
CA PRO A 300 -45.53 4.54 -12.78
C PRO A 300 -44.60 5.64 -13.24
N ARG A 301 -44.08 5.52 -14.47
CA ARG A 301 -43.21 6.51 -15.10
C ARG A 301 -44.01 7.44 -16.00
N LEU A 302 -43.93 8.73 -15.70
CA LEU A 302 -44.46 9.77 -16.56
C LEU A 302 -43.35 10.31 -17.47
N SER A 303 -43.58 10.24 -18.79
CA SER A 303 -42.66 10.75 -19.81
C SER A 303 -43.37 11.73 -20.73
N ALA A 304 -42.64 12.76 -21.17
CA ALA A 304 -43.03 13.59 -22.31
C ALA A 304 -42.30 13.08 -23.55
N PHE A 305 -42.97 13.08 -24.69
CA PHE A 305 -42.33 12.77 -25.96
C PHE A 305 -42.72 13.74 -27.04
N ALA A 306 -41.86 13.92 -28.01
CA ALA A 306 -42.12 14.57 -29.28
C ALA A 306 -41.53 13.70 -30.40
N SER A 307 -42.30 13.55 -31.48
CA SER A 307 -41.84 12.90 -32.70
C SER A 307 -42.07 13.78 -33.91
N ALA A 308 -41.20 13.63 -34.89
CA ALA A 308 -41.32 14.27 -36.21
C ALA A 308 -41.02 13.19 -37.26
N ASP A 309 -41.96 13.00 -38.18
CA ASP A 309 -41.92 11.96 -39.19
C ASP A 309 -41.90 12.61 -40.57
N TYR A 310 -40.94 12.27 -41.42
CA TYR A 310 -40.93 12.57 -42.83
C TYR A 310 -40.94 11.26 -43.61
N ALA A 311 -42.14 10.92 -44.12
CA ALA A 311 -42.39 9.56 -44.63
C ALA A 311 -43.10 9.57 -45.98
N ARG A 312 -42.88 8.52 -46.76
CA ARG A 312 -43.50 8.24 -48.05
C ARG A 312 -43.95 6.75 -48.10
N PRO A 313 -45.27 6.48 -48.21
CA PRO A 313 -46.35 7.39 -47.88
C PRO A 313 -46.40 7.68 -46.40
N ASN A 314 -46.94 8.84 -46.01
CA ASN A 314 -47.17 9.17 -44.63
C ASN A 314 -48.44 8.51 -44.11
N GLN A 315 -48.31 7.72 -43.06
CA GLN A 315 -49.45 6.96 -42.47
C GLN A 315 -50.56 7.85 -41.85
N ARG A 316 -50.29 9.15 -41.65
CA ARG A 316 -51.25 10.12 -41.09
C ARG A 316 -52.10 10.78 -42.16
N GLN A 317 -51.79 10.61 -43.44
CA GLN A 317 -52.60 11.07 -44.56
C GLN A 317 -53.48 9.95 -45.09
N PHE A 318 -54.76 10.26 -45.34
CA PHE A 318 -55.70 9.35 -45.93
C PHE A 318 -56.52 10.08 -47.03
N PRO A 319 -56.61 9.55 -48.23
CA PRO A 319 -55.91 8.36 -48.76
C PRO A 319 -54.40 8.56 -48.77
N GLN A 320 -53.65 7.44 -48.71
CA GLN A 320 -52.19 7.46 -48.75
C GLN A 320 -51.70 7.89 -50.14
N GLU A 321 -50.92 8.96 -50.19
CA GLU A 321 -50.29 9.43 -51.41
C GLU A 321 -48.82 8.96 -51.43
N ASP A 322 -48.33 8.54 -52.61
CA ASP A 322 -46.95 8.10 -52.78
C ASP A 322 -45.96 9.27 -52.87
N GLU A 323 -46.07 10.20 -51.87
CA GLU A 323 -45.25 11.41 -51.73
C GLU A 323 -44.72 11.53 -50.33
N PHE A 324 -43.55 12.20 -50.22
CA PHE A 324 -42.99 12.51 -48.90
C PHE A 324 -43.77 13.62 -48.23
N SER A 325 -44.28 13.36 -47.04
CA SER A 325 -44.94 14.38 -46.24
C SER A 325 -44.49 14.37 -44.80
N PHE A 326 -44.55 15.57 -44.18
CA PHE A 326 -44.13 15.79 -42.82
C PHE A 326 -45.30 15.73 -41.84
N SER A 327 -45.09 15.04 -40.73
CA SER A 327 -46.05 15.01 -39.63
C SER A 327 -45.31 15.05 -38.28
N TRP A 328 -45.96 15.50 -37.23
CA TRP A 328 -45.40 15.54 -35.88
C TRP A 328 -46.42 15.15 -34.82
N ALA A 329 -45.92 14.72 -33.67
CA ALA A 329 -46.71 14.47 -32.49
C ALA A 329 -46.00 14.87 -31.22
N VAL A 330 -46.72 15.44 -30.27
CA VAL A 330 -46.23 15.76 -28.92
C VAL A 330 -47.23 15.22 -27.92
N GLY A 331 -46.77 14.59 -26.86
CA GLY A 331 -47.65 14.02 -25.87
C GLY A 331 -46.99 13.68 -24.54
N LEU A 332 -47.84 13.24 -23.63
CA LEU A 332 -47.47 12.67 -22.34
C LEU A 332 -47.82 11.20 -22.34
N GLN A 333 -46.93 10.38 -21.82
CA GLN A 333 -47.13 8.93 -21.69
C GLN A 333 -46.94 8.52 -20.24
N LEU A 334 -47.94 7.90 -19.64
CA LEU A 334 -47.80 7.23 -18.35
C LEU A 334 -47.67 5.72 -18.61
N SER A 335 -46.51 5.16 -18.24
CA SER A 335 -46.21 3.74 -18.39
C SER A 335 -45.98 3.08 -17.04
N TRP A 336 -46.57 1.90 -16.86
CA TRP A 336 -46.36 1.05 -15.70
C TRP A 336 -46.44 -0.41 -16.09
N THR A 337 -45.34 -1.11 -15.94
CA THR A 337 -45.25 -2.53 -16.27
C THR A 337 -45.20 -3.34 -14.98
N PHE A 338 -46.14 -4.22 -14.74
CA PHE A 338 -46.21 -5.01 -13.52
C PHE A 338 -44.96 -5.89 -13.32
N ASN A 339 -44.45 -6.53 -14.38
CA ASN A 339 -43.26 -7.35 -14.32
C ASN A 339 -42.00 -6.53 -13.91
N ASP A 340 -41.89 -5.27 -14.38
CA ASP A 340 -40.79 -4.38 -14.00
C ASP A 340 -40.80 -4.09 -12.50
N THR A 341 -41.99 -4.02 -11.88
CA THR A 341 -42.15 -3.86 -10.44
C THR A 341 -41.56 -5.04 -9.65
N LEU A 342 -41.71 -6.26 -10.15
CA LEU A 342 -41.14 -7.47 -9.54
C LEU A 342 -39.59 -7.44 -9.63
N VAL A 343 -39.07 -7.05 -10.80
CA VAL A 343 -37.62 -6.87 -11.02
C VAL A 343 -37.06 -5.75 -10.11
N ALA A 344 -37.76 -4.64 -10.03
CA ALA A 344 -37.40 -3.52 -9.15
C ALA A 344 -37.37 -3.93 -7.67
N ARG A 345 -38.33 -4.75 -7.20
CA ARG A 345 -38.31 -5.32 -5.84
C ARG A 345 -37.10 -6.22 -5.60
N ALA A 346 -36.72 -7.04 -6.58
CA ALA A 346 -35.53 -7.88 -6.48
C ALA A 346 -34.23 -7.02 -6.41
N ASN A 347 -34.13 -6.00 -7.28
CA ASN A 347 -33.01 -5.06 -7.26
C ASN A 347 -32.90 -4.30 -5.94
N ASN A 348 -34.01 -3.82 -5.39
CA ASN A 348 -34.05 -3.16 -4.10
C ASN A 348 -33.56 -4.09 -2.96
N ARG A 349 -33.96 -5.38 -2.99
CA ARG A 349 -33.45 -6.37 -2.03
C ARG A 349 -31.95 -6.61 -2.17
N ARG A 350 -31.45 -6.66 -3.42
CA ARG A 350 -30.01 -6.80 -3.70
C ARG A 350 -29.21 -5.61 -3.13
N ILE A 351 -29.61 -4.37 -3.43
CA ILE A 351 -28.92 -3.18 -2.93
C ILE A 351 -29.00 -3.09 -1.40
N ALA A 352 -30.15 -3.46 -0.81
CA ALA A 352 -30.29 -3.52 0.64
C ALA A 352 -29.37 -4.60 1.28
N ALA A 353 -29.14 -5.72 0.59
CA ALA A 353 -28.18 -6.74 1.02
C ALA A 353 -26.73 -6.25 0.91
N GLU A 354 -26.36 -5.60 -0.19
CA GLU A 354 -25.05 -4.96 -0.37
C GLU A 354 -24.79 -3.90 0.71
N THR A 355 -25.82 -3.13 1.09
CA THR A 355 -25.69 -2.16 2.21
C THR A 355 -25.43 -2.86 3.55
N ARG A 356 -26.09 -4.01 3.81
CA ARG A 356 -25.84 -4.80 5.01
C ARG A 356 -24.45 -5.41 5.02
N GLU A 357 -23.99 -5.89 3.87
CA GLU A 357 -22.60 -6.37 3.71
C GLU A 357 -21.58 -5.31 4.05
N LEU A 358 -21.72 -4.08 3.52
CA LEU A 358 -20.83 -2.98 3.87
C LEU A 358 -20.84 -2.63 5.37
N LYS A 359 -22.03 -2.68 6.01
CA LYS A 359 -22.14 -2.47 7.45
C LYS A 359 -21.43 -3.56 8.25
N ALA A 360 -21.56 -4.83 7.84
CA ALA A 360 -20.85 -5.95 8.46
C ALA A 360 -19.32 -5.86 8.24
N ASN A 361 -18.89 -5.47 7.04
CA ASN A 361 -17.46 -5.25 6.77
C ASN A 361 -16.88 -4.10 7.61
N ARG A 362 -17.65 -3.03 7.82
CA ARG A 362 -17.27 -1.94 8.72
C ARG A 362 -17.14 -2.40 10.18
N GLU A 363 -18.05 -3.27 10.64
CA GLU A 363 -17.97 -3.87 11.98
C GLU A 363 -16.74 -4.78 12.10
N SER A 364 -16.47 -5.59 11.09
CA SER A 364 -15.24 -6.40 11.03
C SER A 364 -13.96 -5.54 11.07
N LEU A 365 -13.94 -4.41 10.37
CA LEU A 365 -12.85 -3.44 10.47
C LEU A 365 -12.70 -2.89 11.89
N GLU A 366 -13.80 -2.62 12.60
CA GLU A 366 -13.77 -2.14 13.98
C GLU A 366 -13.13 -3.18 14.91
N GLN A 367 -13.54 -4.45 14.80
CA GLN A 367 -12.96 -5.56 15.56
C GLN A 367 -11.48 -5.75 15.23
N GLY A 368 -11.12 -5.74 13.93
CA GLY A 368 -9.73 -5.83 13.49
C GLY A 368 -8.87 -4.66 13.99
N THR A 369 -9.41 -3.45 13.98
CA THR A 369 -8.72 -2.26 14.50
C THR A 369 -8.46 -2.37 16.01
N ARG A 370 -9.41 -2.88 16.80
CA ARG A 370 -9.19 -3.11 18.22
C ARG A 370 -8.04 -4.06 18.49
N ILE A 371 -7.97 -5.16 17.74
CA ILE A 371 -6.86 -6.14 17.84
C ILE A 371 -5.55 -5.51 17.39
N ALA A 372 -5.54 -4.77 16.27
CA ALA A 372 -4.33 -4.12 15.75
C ALA A 372 -3.77 -3.09 16.73
N VAL A 373 -4.63 -2.26 17.35
CA VAL A 373 -4.21 -1.28 18.36
C VAL A 373 -3.66 -1.97 19.61
N LEU A 374 -4.32 -3.03 20.10
CA LEU A 374 -3.84 -3.81 21.24
C LEU A 374 -2.47 -4.44 20.96
N ALA A 375 -2.31 -5.08 19.78
CA ALA A 375 -1.05 -5.70 19.39
C ALA A 375 0.07 -4.66 19.24
N ALA A 376 -0.20 -3.52 18.62
CA ALA A 376 0.78 -2.45 18.48
C ALA A 376 1.17 -1.82 19.84
N GLN A 377 0.21 -1.63 20.74
CA GLN A 377 0.48 -1.17 22.10
C GLN A 377 1.39 -2.13 22.88
N GLN A 378 1.10 -3.44 22.80
CA GLN A 378 1.94 -4.47 23.42
C GLN A 378 3.34 -4.54 22.79
N ALA A 379 3.44 -4.38 21.47
CA ALA A 379 4.71 -4.36 20.77
C ALA A 379 5.60 -3.19 21.23
N VAL A 380 5.03 -2.00 21.44
CA VAL A 380 5.79 -0.85 21.98
C VAL A 380 6.30 -1.15 23.40
N ALA A 381 5.45 -1.67 24.29
CA ALA A 381 5.85 -2.00 25.64
C ALA A 381 6.97 -3.08 25.69
N LEU A 382 6.83 -4.11 24.83
CA LEU A 382 7.82 -5.18 24.70
C LEU A 382 9.16 -4.62 24.16
N ALA A 383 9.10 -3.76 23.13
CA ALA A 383 10.30 -3.16 22.56
C ALA A 383 11.03 -2.20 23.53
N GLN A 384 10.29 -1.46 24.37
CA GLN A 384 10.88 -0.65 25.45
C GLN A 384 11.61 -1.52 26.46
N HIS A 385 10.98 -2.60 26.92
CA HIS A 385 11.63 -3.53 27.84
C HIS A 385 12.85 -4.22 27.22
N ALA A 386 12.76 -4.63 25.95
CA ALA A 386 13.85 -5.22 25.20
C ALA A 386 15.04 -4.24 25.05
N LEU A 387 14.78 -2.95 24.87
CA LEU A 387 15.83 -1.92 24.78
C LEU A 387 16.60 -1.82 26.09
N GLU A 388 15.92 -1.81 27.26
CA GLU A 388 16.58 -1.74 28.56
C GLU A 388 17.38 -3.00 28.87
N THR A 389 16.79 -4.18 28.61
CA THR A 389 17.45 -5.46 28.94
C THR A 389 18.62 -5.76 28.01
N SER A 390 18.50 -5.46 26.71
CA SER A 390 19.61 -5.64 25.75
C SER A 390 20.77 -4.70 26.02
N ALA A 391 20.52 -3.46 26.47
CA ALA A 391 21.58 -2.54 26.88
C ALA A 391 22.40 -3.09 28.06
N LYS A 392 21.73 -3.64 29.10
CA LYS A 392 22.42 -4.29 30.22
C LYS A 392 23.20 -5.52 29.77
N GLY A 393 22.60 -6.33 28.88
CA GLY A 393 23.24 -7.53 28.30
C GLY A 393 24.49 -7.19 27.52
N LEU A 394 24.45 -6.10 26.74
CA LEU A 394 25.61 -5.64 25.96
C LEU A 394 26.78 -5.26 26.86
N VAL A 395 26.55 -4.45 27.90
CA VAL A 395 27.61 -4.06 28.87
C VAL A 395 28.24 -5.29 29.54
N ALA A 396 27.44 -6.27 29.93
CA ALA A 396 27.94 -7.50 30.55
C ALA A 396 28.76 -8.35 29.55
N ALA A 397 28.33 -8.45 28.28
CA ALA A 397 29.05 -9.19 27.25
C ALA A 397 30.39 -8.51 26.87
N GLU A 398 30.43 -7.19 26.78
CA GLU A 398 31.63 -6.40 26.53
C GLU A 398 32.69 -6.61 27.64
N GLU A 399 32.27 -6.57 28.89
CA GLU A 399 33.19 -6.81 30.01
C GLU A 399 33.64 -8.28 30.02
N SER A 400 32.78 -9.24 29.82
CA SER A 400 33.15 -10.65 29.72
C SER A 400 34.19 -10.90 28.64
N TYR A 401 34.00 -10.33 27.45
CA TYR A 401 34.96 -10.43 26.34
C TYR A 401 36.31 -9.80 26.71
N ARG A 402 36.32 -8.59 27.27
CA ARG A 402 37.50 -7.87 27.71
C ARG A 402 38.33 -8.70 28.71
N VAL A 403 37.66 -9.27 29.71
CA VAL A 403 38.30 -10.12 30.73
C VAL A 403 38.90 -11.39 30.11
N ARG A 404 38.15 -12.10 29.25
CA ARG A 404 38.64 -13.32 28.58
C ARG A 404 39.81 -13.05 27.67
N GLN A 405 39.81 -11.94 26.94
CA GLN A 405 40.95 -11.51 26.12
C GLN A 405 42.21 -11.27 26.96
N ALA A 406 42.09 -10.61 28.10
CA ALA A 406 43.20 -10.37 29.02
C ALA A 406 43.73 -11.69 29.64
N LEU A 407 42.82 -12.62 30.00
CA LEU A 407 43.17 -13.93 30.55
C LEU A 407 43.87 -14.81 29.50
N LEU A 408 43.46 -14.79 28.26
CA LEU A 408 44.12 -15.53 27.18
C LEU A 408 45.54 -14.98 26.95
N ALA A 409 45.70 -13.65 26.93
CA ALA A 409 47.04 -13.02 26.82
C ALA A 409 47.95 -13.41 27.97
N ALA A 410 47.41 -13.60 29.19
CA ALA A 410 48.13 -14.10 30.38
C ALA A 410 48.28 -15.63 30.40
N GLN A 411 47.85 -16.37 29.37
CA GLN A 411 47.84 -17.84 29.29
C GLN A 411 47.01 -18.53 30.41
N ARG A 412 45.95 -17.83 30.91
CA ARG A 412 45.06 -18.31 31.99
C ARG A 412 43.63 -18.63 31.49
N ALA A 413 43.37 -18.48 30.21
CA ALA A 413 42.14 -18.91 29.54
C ALA A 413 42.47 -19.66 28.24
N THR A 414 41.53 -20.46 27.77
CA THR A 414 41.66 -21.16 26.50
C THR A 414 41.19 -20.28 25.34
N ALA A 415 41.65 -20.56 24.11
CA ALA A 415 41.17 -19.89 22.91
C ALA A 415 39.68 -20.14 22.70
N VAL A 416 39.16 -21.30 23.08
CA VAL A 416 37.75 -21.66 23.01
C VAL A 416 36.90 -20.73 23.88
N GLU A 417 37.32 -20.46 25.11
CA GLU A 417 36.60 -19.53 26.01
C GLU A 417 36.57 -18.11 25.47
N LEU A 418 37.62 -17.65 24.75
CA LEU A 418 37.59 -16.35 24.09
C LEU A 418 36.57 -16.33 22.94
N VAL A 419 36.58 -17.34 22.08
CA VAL A 419 35.63 -17.41 20.93
C VAL A 419 34.19 -17.54 21.40
N ASP A 420 33.93 -18.25 22.50
CA ASP A 420 32.61 -18.30 23.11
C ASP A 420 32.18 -16.87 23.59
N ALA A 421 33.10 -16.13 24.23
CA ALA A 421 32.82 -14.73 24.63
C ALA A 421 32.65 -13.78 23.42
N GLU A 422 33.38 -13.98 22.32
CA GLU A 422 33.22 -13.21 21.07
C GLU A 422 31.83 -13.48 20.47
N THR A 423 31.36 -14.72 20.51
CA THR A 423 30.03 -15.10 20.02
C THR A 423 28.92 -14.46 20.86
N GLU A 424 29.04 -14.47 22.19
CA GLU A 424 28.11 -13.81 23.09
C GLU A 424 28.08 -12.28 22.91
N LEU A 425 29.26 -11.64 22.75
CA LEU A 425 29.34 -10.23 22.44
C LEU A 425 28.66 -9.87 21.12
N THR A 426 28.89 -10.66 20.08
CA THR A 426 28.23 -10.48 18.78
C THR A 426 26.72 -10.56 18.91
N ARG A 427 26.23 -11.59 19.64
CA ARG A 427 24.80 -11.77 19.90
C ARG A 427 24.20 -10.60 20.68
N ALA A 428 24.91 -10.10 21.70
CA ALA A 428 24.49 -8.95 22.50
C ALA A 428 24.46 -7.65 21.67
N ARG A 429 25.42 -7.42 20.78
CA ARG A 429 25.45 -6.26 19.86
C ARG A 429 24.27 -6.28 18.89
N ILE A 430 24.00 -7.44 18.27
CA ILE A 430 22.85 -7.62 17.39
C ILE A 430 21.55 -7.38 18.15
N ALA A 431 21.41 -7.93 19.36
CA ALA A 431 20.21 -7.73 20.18
C ALA A 431 19.98 -6.25 20.55
N ALA A 432 21.02 -5.52 20.93
CA ALA A 432 20.92 -4.10 21.25
C ALA A 432 20.56 -3.22 20.05
N LEU A 433 21.12 -3.51 18.87
CA LEU A 433 20.78 -2.82 17.62
C LEU A 433 19.35 -3.13 17.18
N ASN A 434 18.93 -4.40 17.24
CA ASN A 434 17.58 -4.81 16.90
C ASN A 434 16.56 -4.16 17.83
N ALA A 435 16.78 -4.11 19.15
CA ALA A 435 15.87 -3.50 20.12
C ALA A 435 15.62 -2.01 19.82
N ARG A 436 16.65 -1.27 19.37
CA ARG A 436 16.49 0.13 18.94
C ARG A 436 15.63 0.28 17.70
N ILE A 437 15.79 -0.62 16.73
CA ILE A 437 14.98 -0.65 15.51
C ILE A 437 13.56 -1.08 15.83
N ASP A 438 13.38 -2.13 16.63
CA ASP A 438 12.07 -2.67 17.03
C ASP A 438 11.22 -1.60 17.71
N LEU A 439 11.82 -0.73 18.55
CA LEU A 439 11.09 0.36 19.18
C LEU A 439 10.58 1.38 18.15
N ARG A 440 11.34 1.71 17.12
CA ARG A 440 10.91 2.59 16.03
C ARG A 440 9.81 1.96 15.17
N VAL A 441 9.99 0.69 14.83
CA VAL A 441 9.01 -0.10 14.09
C VAL A 441 7.69 -0.20 14.84
N ALA A 442 7.73 -0.59 16.13
CA ALA A 442 6.54 -0.71 16.97
C ALA A 442 5.82 0.63 17.14
N SER A 443 6.58 1.73 17.31
CA SER A 443 6.01 3.08 17.41
C SER A 443 5.36 3.54 16.11
N SER A 444 5.95 3.23 14.96
CA SER A 444 5.38 3.51 13.63
C SER A 444 4.10 2.68 13.41
N GLN A 445 4.11 1.41 13.79
CA GLN A 445 2.92 0.54 13.70
C GLN A 445 1.80 1.03 14.61
N LEU A 446 2.11 1.52 15.81
CA LEU A 446 1.10 2.09 16.69
C LEU A 446 0.52 3.39 16.12
N ALA A 447 1.36 4.29 15.58
CA ALA A 447 0.90 5.50 14.92
C ALA A 447 -0.04 5.19 13.75
N HIS A 448 0.31 4.19 12.93
CA HIS A 448 -0.51 3.71 11.82
C HIS A 448 -1.83 3.09 12.30
N ALA A 449 -1.79 2.22 13.31
CA ALA A 449 -2.99 1.61 13.88
C ALA A 449 -3.98 2.64 14.45
N LEU A 450 -3.47 3.78 14.94
CA LEU A 450 -4.26 4.91 15.44
C LEU A 450 -4.72 5.88 14.33
N GLY A 451 -4.17 5.80 13.13
CA GLY A 451 -4.38 6.78 12.05
C GLY A 451 -3.66 8.12 12.29
N ASN A 452 -2.65 8.15 13.17
CA ASN A 452 -1.87 9.36 13.48
C ASN A 452 -0.81 9.69 12.43
N ASP A 453 -0.58 8.81 11.48
CA ASP A 453 0.29 8.99 10.32
C ASP A 453 -0.41 9.69 9.14
N VAL A 454 -1.70 10.01 9.29
CA VAL A 454 -2.44 10.86 8.37
C VAL A 454 -1.90 12.29 8.47
N PRO A 455 -1.38 12.91 7.39
CA PRO A 455 -0.92 14.28 7.43
C PRO A 455 -2.06 15.21 7.89
N LYS A 456 -1.84 15.95 8.98
CA LYS A 456 -2.77 16.99 9.41
C LYS A 456 -2.75 18.08 8.34
N ARG A 457 -3.90 18.36 7.73
CA ARG A 457 -4.09 19.44 6.76
C ARG A 457 -4.09 20.80 7.43
#